data_c9aa719464d9ffd06ca560f2ab779f9f
#
_entry.id   c9aa719464d9ffd06ca560f2ab779f9f
#
_cell.length_a   1.000
_cell.length_b   1.000
_cell.length_c   1.000
_cell.angle_alpha   90.00
_cell.angle_beta   90.00
_cell.angle_gamma   90.00
#
_symmetry.space_group_name_H-M   'P 1'
#
loop_
_entity.id
_entity.type
_entity.pdbx_description
1 polymer ?
#
loop_
_entity_poly.entity_id
_entity_poly.type
_entity_poly.pdbx_seq_one_letter_code
_entity_poly.pdbx_strand_id
1 'polypeptide(L)'
;MGYFPFFAELEGREGLIIGGGAVAARKIQRLLPYGPRLTVAAPEILPEITGIPGLALVRREFAPAMLEGKCFVIAATTHKETNRRAAALCRERGIPVNVADDKEACTFLFPALVKRGDLTVGITT
;
A
#
# COMPACT_ATOMS: atom_id res chain seq x y z
N MET A 1 -14.07 19.84 -5.01
CA MET A 1 -14.19 18.60 -5.77
C MET A 1 -14.07 17.43 -4.85
N GLY A 2 -14.85 16.40 -5.09
CA GLY A 2 -14.74 15.18 -4.33
C GLY A 2 -13.91 14.13 -5.05
N TYR A 3 -13.83 12.96 -4.44
CA TYR A 3 -13.17 11.81 -5.03
C TYR A 3 -14.19 10.85 -5.60
N PHE A 4 -13.90 10.33 -6.79
CA PHE A 4 -14.76 9.33 -7.40
C PHE A 4 -14.39 7.95 -6.87
N PRO A 5 -15.36 7.18 -6.35
CA PRO A 5 -15.05 5.84 -5.83
C PRO A 5 -14.90 4.81 -6.94
N PHE A 6 -13.73 4.17 -6.98
CA PHE A 6 -13.51 2.98 -7.77
C PHE A 6 -13.38 1.80 -6.82
N PHE A 7 -13.99 0.68 -7.19
CA PHE A 7 -13.81 -0.56 -6.48
C PHE A 7 -12.96 -1.48 -7.33
N ALA A 8 -11.83 -1.90 -6.78
CA ALA A 8 -10.88 -2.75 -7.48
C ALA A 8 -10.85 -4.14 -6.85
N GLU A 9 -10.80 -5.16 -7.68
CA GLU A 9 -10.59 -6.51 -7.20
C GLU A 9 -9.09 -6.72 -6.97
N LEU A 10 -8.71 -7.03 -5.74
CA LEU A 10 -7.30 -7.20 -5.37
C LEU A 10 -6.87 -8.65 -5.23
N GLU A 11 -7.79 -9.60 -5.25
CA GLU A 11 -7.45 -11.00 -5.03
C GLU A 11 -6.38 -11.49 -6.01
N GLY A 12 -5.29 -12.00 -5.46
CA GLY A 12 -4.15 -12.48 -6.25
C GLY A 12 -3.31 -11.39 -6.91
N ARG A 13 -3.64 -10.10 -6.71
CA ARG A 13 -2.90 -9.01 -7.31
C ARG A 13 -1.67 -8.67 -6.49
N GLU A 14 -0.58 -8.33 -7.17
CA GLU A 14 0.68 -7.98 -6.52
C GLU A 14 0.67 -6.53 -6.04
N GLY A 15 0.88 -6.34 -4.74
CA GLY A 15 1.02 -5.02 -4.15
C GLY A 15 2.35 -4.87 -3.43
N LEU A 16 2.87 -3.66 -3.41
CA LEU A 16 4.11 -3.34 -2.70
C LEU A 16 3.83 -2.38 -1.55
N ILE A 17 4.29 -2.76 -0.38
CA ILE A 17 4.26 -1.90 0.81
C ILE A 17 5.69 -1.46 1.09
N ILE A 18 5.93 -0.16 1.00
CA ILE A 18 7.25 0.42 1.31
C ILE A 18 7.16 0.97 2.72
N GLY A 19 7.83 0.32 3.65
CA GLY A 19 7.78 0.66 5.07
C GLY A 19 7.48 -0.57 5.90
N GLY A 20 8.01 -0.60 7.11
CA GLY A 20 7.88 -1.76 8.00
C GLY A 20 7.43 -1.41 9.41
N GLY A 21 6.89 -0.20 9.62
CA GLY A 21 6.46 0.29 10.91
C GLY A 21 4.97 0.13 11.17
N ALA A 22 4.47 0.84 12.19
CA ALA A 22 3.08 0.74 12.64
C ALA A 22 2.08 1.19 11.58
N VAL A 23 2.39 2.24 10.81
CA VAL A 23 1.50 2.72 9.74
C VAL A 23 1.37 1.67 8.64
N ALA A 24 2.50 1.10 8.22
CA ALA A 24 2.50 0.02 7.23
C ALA A 24 1.69 -1.19 7.74
N ALA A 25 1.89 -1.56 9.00
CA ALA A 25 1.18 -2.69 9.61
C ALA A 25 -0.34 -2.50 9.54
N ARG A 26 -0.84 -1.31 9.88
CA ARG A 26 -2.28 -1.02 9.82
C ARG A 26 -2.84 -1.12 8.41
N LYS A 27 -2.11 -0.60 7.43
CA LYS A 27 -2.57 -0.66 6.04
C LYS A 27 -2.57 -2.09 5.51
N ILE A 28 -1.56 -2.87 5.87
CA ILE A 28 -1.51 -4.30 5.54
C ILE A 28 -2.73 -5.03 6.09
N GLN A 29 -3.05 -4.82 7.38
CA GLN A 29 -4.18 -5.47 8.01
C GLN A 29 -5.50 -5.16 7.30
N ARG A 30 -5.66 -3.94 6.79
CA ARG A 30 -6.87 -3.54 6.08
C ARG A 30 -6.95 -4.14 4.67
N LEU A 31 -5.81 -4.43 4.05
CA LEU A 31 -5.75 -5.01 2.72
C LEU A 31 -5.92 -6.53 2.70
N LEU A 32 -5.43 -7.21 3.73
CA LEU A 32 -5.40 -8.67 3.76
C LEU A 32 -6.76 -9.33 3.50
N PRO A 33 -7.89 -8.83 4.04
CA PRO A 33 -9.19 -9.45 3.79
C PRO A 33 -9.60 -9.48 2.31
N TYR A 34 -8.95 -8.69 1.47
CA TYR A 34 -9.26 -8.61 0.04
C TYR A 34 -8.34 -9.47 -0.83
N GLY A 35 -7.42 -10.19 -0.23
CA GLY A 35 -6.63 -11.23 -0.89
C GLY A 35 -5.47 -10.82 -1.79
N PRO A 36 -4.89 -9.62 -1.68
CA PRO A 36 -3.71 -9.29 -2.49
C PRO A 36 -2.48 -10.07 -2.03
N ARG A 37 -1.52 -10.21 -2.93
CA ARG A 37 -0.19 -10.73 -2.61
C ARG A 37 0.70 -9.54 -2.31
N LEU A 38 1.13 -9.43 -1.07
CA LEU A 38 1.89 -8.27 -0.63
C LEU A 38 3.37 -8.57 -0.46
N THR A 39 4.19 -7.67 -1.00
CA THR A 39 5.63 -7.60 -0.72
C THR A 39 5.85 -6.39 0.20
N VAL A 40 6.57 -6.59 1.28
CA VAL A 40 6.90 -5.51 2.23
C VAL A 40 8.39 -5.25 2.13
N ALA A 41 8.77 -4.02 1.80
CA ALA A 41 10.15 -3.61 1.64
C ALA A 41 10.52 -2.55 2.66
N ALA A 42 11.47 -2.84 3.54
CA ALA A 42 12.02 -1.91 4.50
C ALA A 42 13.27 -2.51 5.13
N PRO A 43 14.26 -1.69 5.57
CA PRO A 43 15.42 -2.21 6.29
C PRO A 43 15.01 -2.89 7.61
N GLU A 44 14.03 -2.31 8.30
CA GLU A 44 13.50 -2.86 9.55
C GLU A 44 12.01 -3.09 9.41
N ILE A 45 11.57 -4.27 9.79
CA ILE A 45 10.17 -4.68 9.69
C ILE A 45 9.72 -5.17 11.07
N LEU A 46 8.66 -4.56 11.61
CA LEU A 46 8.15 -4.92 12.93
C LEU A 46 7.66 -6.37 13.01
N PRO A 47 7.75 -7.00 14.19
CA PRO A 47 7.26 -8.37 14.40
C PRO A 47 5.80 -8.55 14.02
N GLU A 48 4.96 -7.54 14.24
CA GLU A 48 3.53 -7.58 13.84
C GLU A 48 3.34 -7.80 12.34
N ILE A 49 4.33 -7.42 11.54
CA ILE A 49 4.29 -7.66 10.09
C ILE A 49 4.94 -9.00 9.75
N THR A 50 6.12 -9.27 10.32
CA THR A 50 6.84 -10.51 10.02
C THR A 50 6.08 -11.75 10.46
N GLY A 51 5.20 -11.62 11.44
CA GLY A 51 4.36 -12.71 11.91
C GLY A 51 3.16 -13.03 11.00
N ILE A 52 2.89 -12.20 10.00
CA ILE A 52 1.78 -12.44 9.08
C ILE A 52 2.21 -13.45 8.02
N PRO A 53 1.51 -14.59 7.90
CA PRO A 53 1.87 -15.57 6.88
C PRO A 53 1.57 -15.07 5.49
N GLY A 54 2.36 -15.49 4.51
CA GLY A 54 2.12 -15.21 3.10
C GLY A 54 2.69 -13.91 2.57
N LEU A 55 3.31 -13.09 3.41
CA LEU A 55 3.97 -11.87 2.94
C LEU A 55 5.37 -12.19 2.39
N ALA A 56 5.73 -11.53 1.30
CA ALA A 56 7.12 -11.52 0.84
C ALA A 56 7.83 -10.36 1.52
N LEU A 57 8.93 -10.64 2.20
CA LEU A 57 9.68 -9.63 2.95
C LEU A 57 11.00 -9.33 2.26
N VAL A 58 11.25 -8.05 1.97
CA VAL A 58 12.48 -7.58 1.38
C VAL A 58 13.11 -6.59 2.35
N ARG A 59 14.15 -7.03 3.05
CA ARG A 59 14.79 -6.24 4.11
C ARG A 59 15.83 -5.28 3.55
N ARG A 60 15.36 -4.38 2.69
CA ARG A 60 16.17 -3.36 2.04
C ARG A 60 15.37 -2.10 1.86
N GLU A 61 16.06 -1.00 1.65
CA GLU A 61 15.42 0.24 1.28
C GLU A 61 14.75 0.12 -0.09
N PHE A 62 13.79 0.99 -0.33
CA PHE A 62 13.09 1.03 -1.61
C PHE A 62 14.07 1.20 -2.78
N ALA A 63 13.85 0.43 -3.83
CA ALA A 63 14.55 0.57 -5.10
C ALA A 63 13.53 0.52 -6.23
N PRO A 64 13.75 1.28 -7.33
CA PRO A 64 12.79 1.35 -8.44
C PRO A 64 12.42 -0.01 -9.05
N ALA A 65 13.34 -0.97 -9.04
CA ALA A 65 13.07 -2.31 -9.57
C ALA A 65 11.95 -3.04 -8.82
N MET A 66 11.69 -2.66 -7.57
CA MET A 66 10.63 -3.26 -6.76
C MET A 66 9.23 -2.95 -7.29
N LEU A 67 9.10 -1.93 -8.12
CA LEU A 67 7.81 -1.53 -8.71
C LEU A 67 7.38 -2.46 -9.84
N GLU A 68 8.29 -3.25 -10.37
CA GLU A 68 8.00 -4.09 -11.53
C GLU A 68 6.92 -5.11 -11.22
N GLY A 69 5.90 -5.16 -12.08
CA GLY A 69 4.78 -6.09 -11.94
C GLY A 69 3.80 -5.75 -10.82
N LYS A 70 3.93 -4.61 -10.15
CA LYS A 70 3.03 -4.24 -9.06
C LYS A 70 1.78 -3.57 -9.58
N CYS A 71 0.65 -3.98 -9.03
CA CYS A 71 -0.66 -3.44 -9.36
C CYS A 71 -0.96 -2.16 -8.55
N PHE A 72 -0.40 -2.03 -7.37
CA PHE A 72 -0.53 -0.85 -6.53
C PHE A 72 0.64 -0.77 -5.55
N VAL A 73 0.86 0.42 -5.00
CA VAL A 73 1.96 0.69 -4.06
C VAL A 73 1.45 1.54 -2.90
N ILE A 74 1.89 1.17 -1.71
CA ILE A 74 1.67 1.97 -0.50
C ILE A 74 3.04 2.43 0.00
N ALA A 75 3.27 3.73 0.03
CA ALA A 75 4.49 4.31 0.57
C ALA A 75 4.22 4.82 1.99
N ALA A 76 4.77 4.14 2.98
CA ALA A 76 4.49 4.39 4.38
C ALA A 76 5.76 4.34 5.24
N THR A 77 6.85 4.91 4.73
CA THR A 77 8.08 5.05 5.49
C THR A 77 8.05 6.32 6.33
N THR A 78 9.00 6.46 7.26
CA THR A 78 9.18 7.70 8.01
C THR A 78 9.97 8.74 7.22
N HIS A 79 10.48 8.38 6.04
CA HIS A 79 11.27 9.27 5.18
C HIS A 79 10.41 9.82 4.05
N LYS A 80 10.03 11.09 4.18
CA LYS A 80 9.17 11.76 3.20
C LYS A 80 9.75 11.75 1.79
N GLU A 81 11.07 11.89 1.66
CA GLU A 81 11.73 11.87 0.36
C GLU A 81 11.59 10.52 -0.34
N THR A 82 11.74 9.44 0.39
CA THR A 82 11.55 8.08 -0.14
C THR A 82 10.12 7.90 -0.61
N ASN A 83 9.15 8.33 0.21
CA ASN A 83 7.74 8.23 -0.13
C ASN A 83 7.41 9.01 -1.39
N ARG A 84 7.90 10.24 -1.50
CA ARG A 84 7.64 11.09 -2.67
C ARG A 84 8.33 10.58 -3.93
N ARG A 85 9.54 10.04 -3.79
CA ARG A 85 10.25 9.42 -4.90
C ARG A 85 9.48 8.21 -5.44
N ALA A 86 9.02 7.35 -4.55
CA ALA A 86 8.23 6.19 -4.94
C ALA A 86 6.93 6.62 -5.64
N ALA A 87 6.26 7.65 -5.11
CA ALA A 87 5.04 8.17 -5.70
C ALA A 87 5.28 8.74 -7.10
N ALA A 88 6.36 9.49 -7.30
CA ALA A 88 6.70 10.05 -8.60
C ALA A 88 6.95 8.95 -9.64
N LEU A 89 7.69 7.91 -9.26
CA LEU A 89 7.95 6.77 -10.14
C LEU A 89 6.67 6.00 -10.48
N CYS A 90 5.79 5.83 -9.49
CA CYS A 90 4.50 5.18 -9.73
C CYS A 90 3.66 5.97 -10.72
N ARG A 91 3.62 7.30 -10.57
CA ARG A 91 2.87 8.16 -11.50
C ARG A 91 3.39 8.04 -12.92
N GLU A 92 4.71 8.03 -13.10
CA GLU A 92 5.31 7.84 -14.42
C GLU A 92 4.92 6.51 -15.06
N ARG A 93 4.79 5.47 -14.25
CA ARG A 93 4.50 4.12 -14.73
C ARG A 93 3.02 3.77 -14.72
N GLY A 94 2.16 4.70 -14.31
CA GLY A 94 0.73 4.46 -14.23
C GLY A 94 0.32 3.47 -13.12
N ILE A 95 1.12 3.35 -12.07
CA ILE A 95 0.82 2.48 -10.94
C ILE A 95 0.11 3.28 -9.85
N PRO A 96 -1.09 2.86 -9.41
CA PRO A 96 -1.77 3.53 -8.29
C PRO A 96 -0.90 3.54 -7.04
N VAL A 97 -0.81 4.70 -6.39
CA VAL A 97 0.01 4.87 -5.20
C VAL A 97 -0.73 5.62 -4.10
N ASN A 98 -0.61 5.11 -2.88
CA ASN A 98 -1.06 5.78 -1.68
C ASN A 98 0.16 6.13 -0.83
N VAL A 99 0.25 7.37 -0.39
CA VAL A 99 1.33 7.84 0.46
C VAL A 99 0.75 8.22 1.81
N ALA A 100 1.27 7.61 2.86
CA ALA A 100 0.81 7.87 4.23
C ALA A 100 1.07 9.33 4.60
N ASP A 101 0.04 10.00 5.15
CA ASP A 101 0.08 11.39 5.60
C ASP A 101 0.48 12.41 4.53
N ASP A 102 0.27 12.07 3.26
CA ASP A 102 0.60 12.97 2.15
C ASP A 102 -0.43 12.82 1.04
N LYS A 103 -1.60 13.39 1.26
CA LYS A 103 -2.75 13.26 0.37
C LYS A 103 -2.46 13.73 -1.05
N GLU A 104 -1.66 14.79 -1.20
CA GLU A 104 -1.32 15.33 -2.51
C GLU A 104 -0.47 14.37 -3.35
N ALA A 105 0.34 13.55 -2.71
CA ALA A 105 1.16 12.57 -3.40
C ALA A 105 0.38 11.30 -3.79
N CYS A 106 -0.81 11.12 -3.24
CA CYS A 106 -1.62 9.94 -3.51
C CYS A 106 -2.33 10.03 -4.86
N THR A 107 -2.46 8.90 -5.55
CA THR A 107 -3.36 8.77 -6.70
C THR A 107 -4.63 8.01 -6.32
N PHE A 108 -4.64 7.34 -5.18
CA PHE A 108 -5.85 6.78 -4.59
C PHE A 108 -5.78 6.90 -3.08
N LEU A 109 -6.92 6.86 -2.43
CA LEU A 109 -7.02 7.02 -0.98
C LEU A 109 -7.51 5.75 -0.30
N PHE A 110 -7.09 5.56 0.96
CA PHE A 110 -7.68 4.55 1.83
C PHE A 110 -8.94 5.14 2.47
N PRO A 111 -10.12 4.60 2.19
CA PRO A 111 -11.34 5.07 2.83
C PRO A 111 -11.51 4.48 4.22
N ALA A 112 -12.45 4.98 4.99
CA ALA A 112 -12.98 4.23 6.11
C ALA A 112 -13.74 3.04 5.53
N LEU A 113 -13.47 1.84 6.02
CA LEU A 113 -13.99 0.61 5.45
C LEU A 113 -14.89 -0.14 6.40
N VAL A 114 -15.99 -0.64 5.86
CA VAL A 114 -16.83 -1.63 6.53
C VAL A 114 -16.96 -2.83 5.60
N LYS A 115 -16.61 -4.01 6.10
CA LYS A 115 -16.74 -5.26 5.34
C LYS A 115 -17.62 -6.24 6.11
N ARG A 116 -18.65 -6.75 5.45
CA ARG A 116 -19.55 -7.77 5.99
C ARG A 116 -19.80 -8.79 4.88
N GLY A 117 -19.16 -9.97 4.98
CA GLY A 117 -19.22 -10.95 3.90
C GLY A 117 -18.76 -10.34 2.57
N ASP A 118 -19.62 -10.35 1.58
CA ASP A 118 -19.30 -9.78 0.26
C ASP A 118 -19.59 -8.29 0.15
N LEU A 119 -20.18 -7.71 1.19
CA LEU A 119 -20.49 -6.28 1.19
C LEU A 119 -19.27 -5.48 1.65
N THR A 120 -18.89 -4.49 0.85
CA THR A 120 -17.85 -3.53 1.20
C THR A 120 -18.38 -2.12 1.07
N VAL A 121 -18.18 -1.29 2.09
CA VAL A 121 -18.54 0.12 2.08
C VAL A 121 -17.26 0.93 2.32
N GLY A 122 -16.98 1.86 1.44
CA GLY A 122 -15.87 2.78 1.59
C GLY A 122 -16.37 4.21 1.70
N ILE A 123 -15.85 4.94 2.68
CA ILE A 123 -16.27 6.33 2.95
C ILE A 123 -15.03 7.21 3.00
N THR A 124 -15.05 8.29 2.24
CA THR A 124 -14.00 9.30 2.27
C THR A 124 -14.59 10.70 2.13
N THR A 125 -13.80 11.69 2.50
CA THR A 125 -14.19 13.10 2.38
C THR A 125 -13.26 13.88 1.48
#